data_3b0576872efc06567de9debe0639cfad
#
_entry.id   3b0576872efc06567de9debe0639cfad
#
_cell.length_a   1.000
_cell.length_b   1.000
_cell.length_c   1.000
_cell.angle_alpha   90.00
_cell.angle_beta   90.00
_cell.angle_gamma   90.00
#
_symmetry.space_group_name_H-M   'P 1'
#
loop_
_entity.id
_entity.type
_entity.pdbx_description
1 polymer ?
#
loop_
_entity_poly.entity_id
_entity_poly.type
_entity_poly.pdbx_seq_one_letter_code
_entity_poly.pdbx_strand_id
1 'polypeptide(L)'
;NSSLSGSNQPLIVVDGVPMDNTTGATNNDFWNPAADMGNGLSDINAEDIESMTVLKGASAAALYGSRAGNGVIQIITKSGRKNNGLGVTISSSVGVERLFMVPRLQSQFGQGTDGAYKNDVSSSWGPRIEGQEYTKWDGTKTNMQAYDNVASYFKSPGIDLTENIAFSQMYDRTSIYSSLTRTDNKSHIPGASLGRTNMTLRATTKFGPSDRWSTDTKVQYIRSFVQNRPLN
;
A
#
# COMPACT_ATOMS: atom_id res chain seq x y z
N ASN A 1 -20.96 -8.80 -11.20
CA ASN A 1 -20.86 -8.47 -12.63
C ASN A 1 -19.43 -8.01 -12.90
N SER A 2 -18.67 -8.81 -13.63
CA SER A 2 -17.34 -8.43 -14.13
C SER A 2 -17.46 -8.08 -15.62
N SER A 3 -16.86 -6.97 -16.02
CA SER A 3 -16.74 -6.55 -17.42
C SER A 3 -15.42 -7.04 -18.00
N LEU A 4 -15.44 -7.55 -19.22
CA LEU A 4 -14.23 -7.94 -19.95
C LEU A 4 -13.42 -6.72 -20.46
N SER A 5 -14.05 -5.57 -20.60
CA SER A 5 -13.45 -4.37 -21.18
C SER A 5 -13.61 -3.10 -20.35
N GLY A 6 -14.27 -3.19 -19.19
CA GLY A 6 -14.51 -2.04 -18.29
C GLY A 6 -13.79 -2.17 -16.94
N SER A 7 -13.80 -1.10 -16.16
CA SER A 7 -13.31 -1.12 -14.79
C SER A 7 -14.17 -2.03 -13.93
N ASN A 8 -13.55 -2.98 -13.26
CA ASN A 8 -14.20 -3.87 -12.27
C ASN A 8 -14.03 -3.36 -10.84
N GLN A 9 -13.52 -2.15 -10.66
CA GLN A 9 -13.31 -1.56 -9.35
C GLN A 9 -14.62 -1.02 -8.77
N PRO A 10 -14.84 -1.14 -7.45
CA PRO A 10 -15.97 -0.54 -6.78
C PRO A 10 -15.83 0.99 -6.75
N LEU A 11 -16.97 1.68 -6.66
CA LEU A 11 -16.98 3.12 -6.40
C LEU A 11 -16.58 3.36 -4.93
N ILE A 12 -15.65 4.29 -4.70
CA ILE A 12 -15.25 4.70 -3.36
C ILE A 12 -15.93 6.02 -3.04
N VAL A 13 -16.56 6.08 -1.87
CA VAL A 13 -17.26 7.27 -1.38
C VAL A 13 -16.73 7.61 0.01
N VAL A 14 -16.16 8.80 0.16
CA VAL A 14 -15.61 9.28 1.43
C VAL A 14 -16.43 10.45 1.94
N ASP A 15 -17.00 10.31 3.13
CA ASP A 15 -17.89 11.32 3.73
C ASP A 15 -19.01 11.80 2.79
N GLY A 16 -19.55 10.87 1.96
CA GLY A 16 -20.60 11.16 0.98
C GLY A 16 -20.09 11.67 -0.37
N VAL A 17 -18.80 11.91 -0.55
CA VAL A 17 -18.19 12.39 -1.81
C VAL A 17 -17.56 11.24 -2.56
N PRO A 18 -17.98 10.98 -3.83
CA PRO A 18 -17.34 9.97 -4.66
C PRO A 18 -15.89 10.35 -4.99
N MET A 19 -14.96 9.43 -4.76
CA MET A 19 -13.54 9.58 -5.08
C MET A 19 -13.23 8.96 -6.44
N ASP A 20 -12.28 9.54 -7.14
CA ASP A 20 -11.70 8.91 -8.32
C ASP A 20 -10.77 7.78 -7.88
N ASN A 21 -11.03 6.58 -8.40
CA ASN A 21 -10.26 5.37 -8.10
C ASN A 21 -9.47 4.89 -9.32
N THR A 22 -9.28 5.73 -10.34
CA THR A 22 -8.45 5.39 -11.49
C THR A 22 -6.98 5.42 -11.11
N THR A 23 -6.29 4.31 -11.34
CA THR A 23 -4.83 4.28 -11.34
C THR A 23 -4.34 4.81 -12.68
N GLY A 24 -3.39 5.74 -12.69
CA GLY A 24 -2.84 6.31 -13.92
C GLY A 24 -2.10 5.29 -14.81
N ALA A 25 -1.92 4.06 -14.33
CA ALA A 25 -1.26 2.97 -15.03
C ALA A 25 -2.26 2.18 -15.87
N THR A 26 -2.36 2.48 -17.17
CA THR A 26 -3.31 1.81 -18.08
C THR A 26 -2.67 0.99 -19.18
N ASN A 27 -1.34 0.91 -19.27
CA ASN A 27 -0.69 0.09 -20.28
C ASN A 27 -0.24 -1.25 -19.71
N ASN A 28 -0.39 -2.31 -20.51
CA ASN A 28 0.13 -3.65 -20.23
C ASN A 28 1.44 -3.91 -21.00
N ASP A 29 2.19 -2.84 -21.32
CA ASP A 29 3.44 -2.97 -22.06
C ASP A 29 4.51 -3.55 -21.13
N PHE A 30 4.95 -4.78 -21.41
CA PHE A 30 5.98 -5.48 -20.66
C PHE A 30 7.34 -4.74 -20.67
N TRP A 31 7.64 -4.04 -21.76
CA TRP A 31 8.93 -3.35 -21.93
C TRP A 31 8.94 -1.93 -21.37
N ASN A 32 7.76 -1.33 -21.21
CA ASN A 32 7.62 0.01 -20.66
C ASN A 32 6.40 0.06 -19.73
N PRO A 33 6.46 -0.64 -18.57
CA PRO A 33 5.34 -0.69 -17.65
C PRO A 33 5.02 0.71 -17.13
N ALA A 34 3.76 1.07 -17.13
CA ALA A 34 3.33 2.33 -16.54
C ALA A 34 3.53 2.31 -15.02
N ALA A 35 4.09 3.38 -14.49
CA ALA A 35 4.24 3.52 -13.04
C ALA A 35 2.85 3.69 -12.41
N ASP A 36 2.48 2.77 -11.52
CA ASP A 36 1.29 2.93 -10.69
C ASP A 36 1.53 4.05 -9.67
N MET A 37 0.88 5.20 -9.90
CA MET A 37 0.99 6.39 -9.04
C MET A 37 0.12 6.30 -7.78
N GLY A 38 -0.58 5.18 -7.60
CA GLY A 38 -1.62 5.02 -6.57
C GLY A 38 -2.97 5.59 -7.02
N ASN A 39 -3.94 5.53 -6.15
CA ASN A 39 -5.30 6.04 -6.37
C ASN A 39 -5.77 6.84 -5.15
N GLY A 40 -6.92 7.51 -5.26
CA GLY A 40 -7.47 8.31 -4.17
C GLY A 40 -7.72 7.53 -2.86
N LEU A 41 -7.88 6.20 -2.93
CA LEU A 41 -8.01 5.35 -1.75
C LEU A 41 -6.68 5.24 -0.99
N SER A 42 -5.56 5.21 -1.69
CA SER A 42 -4.24 5.12 -1.06
C SER A 42 -3.88 6.35 -0.23
N ASP A 43 -4.57 7.47 -0.47
CA ASP A 43 -4.35 8.72 0.26
C ASP A 43 -5.15 8.81 1.56
N ILE A 44 -6.12 7.89 1.75
CA ILE A 44 -6.91 7.86 2.99
C ILE A 44 -6.05 7.28 4.11
N ASN A 45 -5.95 8.02 5.20
CA ASN A 45 -5.29 7.54 6.41
C ASN A 45 -6.22 6.58 7.16
N ALA A 46 -5.80 5.34 7.36
CA ALA A 46 -6.57 4.32 8.08
C ALA A 46 -6.89 4.76 9.53
N GLU A 47 -5.98 5.51 10.17
CA GLU A 47 -6.18 6.01 11.53
C GLU A 47 -7.30 7.05 11.65
N ASP A 48 -7.68 7.69 10.53
CA ASP A 48 -8.77 8.67 10.48
C ASP A 48 -10.13 8.05 10.08
N ILE A 49 -10.19 6.75 9.82
CA ILE A 49 -11.44 6.05 9.48
C ILE A 49 -12.24 5.76 10.76
N GLU A 50 -13.50 6.17 10.74
CA GLU A 50 -14.47 5.81 11.78
C GLU A 50 -15.20 4.51 11.45
N SER A 51 -15.67 4.39 10.21
CA SER A 51 -16.35 3.19 9.73
C SER A 51 -16.20 2.99 8.23
N MET A 52 -16.27 1.72 7.82
CA MET A 52 -16.29 1.33 6.41
C MET A 52 -17.46 0.39 6.17
N THR A 53 -18.26 0.68 5.14
CA THR A 53 -19.42 -0.12 4.76
C THR A 53 -19.32 -0.49 3.29
N VAL A 54 -19.54 -1.77 2.97
CA VAL A 54 -19.56 -2.27 1.60
C VAL A 54 -21.01 -2.46 1.16
N LEU A 55 -21.44 -1.68 0.19
CA LEU A 55 -22.76 -1.80 -0.45
C LEU A 55 -22.64 -2.62 -1.73
N LYS A 56 -23.45 -3.67 -1.84
CA LYS A 56 -23.43 -4.61 -2.98
C LYS A 56 -24.76 -4.57 -3.72
N GLY A 57 -24.70 -4.83 -5.04
CA GLY A 57 -25.89 -5.04 -5.85
C GLY A 57 -26.83 -3.83 -5.96
N ALA A 58 -28.12 -4.08 -5.89
CA ALA A 58 -29.17 -3.09 -6.14
C ALA A 58 -29.16 -1.90 -5.16
N SER A 59 -28.78 -2.12 -3.91
CA SER A 59 -28.69 -1.04 -2.91
C SER A 59 -27.63 0.01 -3.25
N ALA A 60 -26.50 -0.43 -3.80
CA ALA A 60 -25.46 0.45 -4.27
C ALA A 60 -25.93 1.28 -5.48
N ALA A 61 -26.56 0.61 -6.46
CA ALA A 61 -27.07 1.27 -7.66
C ALA A 61 -28.19 2.26 -7.37
N ALA A 62 -29.04 1.99 -6.39
CA ALA A 62 -30.12 2.89 -5.98
C ALA A 62 -29.59 4.23 -5.39
N LEU A 63 -28.46 4.19 -4.69
CA LEU A 63 -27.87 5.38 -4.05
C LEU A 63 -26.93 6.15 -4.96
N TYR A 64 -26.14 5.45 -5.80
CA TYR A 64 -25.05 6.06 -6.56
C TYR A 64 -25.14 5.84 -8.08
N GLY A 65 -26.27 5.30 -8.56
CA GLY A 65 -26.56 5.08 -9.99
C GLY A 65 -25.64 4.07 -10.66
N SER A 66 -25.45 4.21 -11.97
CA SER A 66 -24.67 3.28 -12.80
C SER A 66 -23.20 3.15 -12.41
N ARG A 67 -22.63 4.18 -11.80
CA ARG A 67 -21.24 4.17 -11.29
C ARG A 67 -21.02 3.12 -10.20
N ALA A 68 -22.08 2.69 -9.54
CA ALA A 68 -22.05 1.69 -8.47
C ALA A 68 -22.29 0.26 -8.96
N GLY A 69 -22.23 -0.01 -10.28
CA GLY A 69 -22.46 -1.33 -10.86
C GLY A 69 -21.60 -2.45 -10.28
N ASN A 70 -20.38 -2.12 -9.85
CA ASN A 70 -19.46 -3.06 -9.19
C ASN A 70 -19.48 -2.97 -7.65
N GLY A 71 -20.48 -2.28 -7.08
CA GLY A 71 -20.60 -2.02 -5.65
C GLY A 71 -19.99 -0.68 -5.22
N VAL A 72 -20.17 -0.35 -3.96
CA VAL A 72 -19.65 0.89 -3.33
C VAL A 72 -18.96 0.54 -2.03
N ILE A 73 -17.78 1.13 -1.81
CA ILE A 73 -17.12 1.18 -0.52
C ILE A 73 -17.35 2.57 0.06
N GLN A 74 -18.19 2.66 1.08
CA GLN A 74 -18.47 3.89 1.78
C GLN A 74 -17.56 3.99 3.00
N ILE A 75 -16.80 5.07 3.09
CA ILE A 75 -15.87 5.37 4.17
C ILE A 75 -16.38 6.61 4.89
N ILE A 76 -16.53 6.51 6.20
CA ILE A 76 -16.84 7.65 7.06
C ILE A 76 -15.59 7.94 7.88
N THR A 77 -15.12 9.19 7.83
CA THR A 77 -13.96 9.62 8.59
C THR A 77 -14.34 10.17 9.97
N LYS A 78 -13.42 10.08 10.90
CA LYS A 78 -13.60 10.55 12.27
C LYS A 78 -13.97 12.04 12.33
N SER A 79 -14.81 12.37 13.28
CA SER A 79 -15.23 13.73 13.61
C SER A 79 -15.04 14.01 15.10
N GLY A 80 -15.17 15.26 15.51
CA GLY A 80 -15.10 15.63 16.91
C GLY A 80 -16.22 15.00 17.72
N ARG A 81 -15.89 14.46 18.89
CA ARG A 81 -16.83 13.82 19.82
C ARG A 81 -16.74 14.47 21.19
N LYS A 82 -17.84 14.43 21.94
CA LYS A 82 -17.83 14.87 23.33
C LYS A 82 -17.00 13.88 24.17
N ASN A 83 -15.95 14.37 24.76
CA ASN A 83 -15.09 13.62 25.67
C ASN A 83 -15.08 14.27 27.05
N ASN A 84 -15.01 13.44 28.10
CA ASN A 84 -14.92 13.92 29.49
C ASN A 84 -13.49 14.33 29.90
N GLY A 85 -12.52 14.24 28.99
CA GLY A 85 -11.12 14.58 29.19
C GLY A 85 -10.57 15.45 28.08
N LEU A 86 -9.25 15.46 27.90
CA LEU A 86 -8.56 16.26 26.88
C LEU A 86 -8.91 15.86 25.44
N GLY A 87 -9.49 14.68 25.22
CA GLY A 87 -9.83 14.20 23.88
C GLY A 87 -8.61 13.86 23.01
N VAL A 88 -7.45 13.61 23.60
CA VAL A 88 -6.22 13.23 22.91
C VAL A 88 -6.08 11.73 22.87
N THR A 89 -5.79 11.20 21.70
CA THR A 89 -5.47 9.78 21.46
C THR A 89 -4.09 9.69 20.82
N ILE A 90 -3.25 8.80 21.34
CA ILE A 90 -1.95 8.49 20.75
C ILE A 90 -1.93 7.01 20.45
N SER A 91 -1.60 6.64 19.22
CA SER A 91 -1.43 5.24 18.81
C SER A 91 -0.08 5.06 18.11
N SER A 92 0.53 3.90 18.33
CA SER A 92 1.74 3.47 17.66
C SER A 92 1.59 2.01 17.28
N SER A 93 1.91 1.69 16.03
CA SER A 93 1.82 0.33 15.47
C SER A 93 3.12 -0.03 14.79
N VAL A 94 3.61 -1.24 15.05
CA VAL A 94 4.80 -1.81 14.42
C VAL A 94 4.42 -3.10 13.73
N GLY A 95 4.64 -3.16 12.42
CA GLY A 95 4.51 -4.37 11.61
C GLY A 95 5.87 -4.91 11.21
N VAL A 96 6.01 -6.24 11.17
CA VAL A 96 7.21 -6.91 10.66
C VAL A 96 6.80 -7.88 9.59
N GLU A 97 7.32 -7.69 8.37
CA GLU A 97 7.08 -8.54 7.23
C GLU A 97 8.27 -9.45 6.95
N ARG A 98 8.02 -10.71 6.71
CA ARG A 98 9.04 -11.67 6.30
C ARG A 98 8.56 -12.52 5.15
N LEU A 99 9.45 -12.78 4.22
CA LEU A 99 9.20 -13.72 3.16
C LEU A 99 9.14 -15.14 3.74
N PHE A 100 8.01 -15.86 3.57
CA PHE A 100 7.84 -17.21 4.09
C PHE A 100 7.68 -18.26 2.98
N MET A 101 7.35 -17.84 1.76
CA MET A 101 7.14 -18.72 0.64
C MET A 101 8.06 -18.30 -0.51
N VAL A 102 9.03 -19.16 -0.82
CA VAL A 102 10.01 -18.94 -1.87
C VAL A 102 10.07 -20.16 -2.79
N PRO A 103 10.39 -20.00 -4.09
CA PRO A 103 10.60 -21.13 -4.97
C PRO A 103 11.77 -21.96 -4.46
N ARG A 104 11.61 -23.28 -4.50
CA ARG A 104 12.72 -24.22 -4.24
C ARG A 104 13.61 -24.29 -5.49
N LEU A 105 14.75 -23.65 -5.42
CA LEU A 105 15.75 -23.71 -6.48
C LEU A 105 16.65 -24.92 -6.28
N GLN A 106 17.10 -25.50 -7.37
CA GLN A 106 18.10 -26.57 -7.31
C GLN A 106 19.48 -26.01 -6.92
N SER A 107 20.24 -26.78 -6.14
CA SER A 107 21.58 -26.41 -5.65
C SER A 107 22.65 -27.46 -5.94
N GLN A 108 22.33 -28.44 -6.81
CA GLN A 108 23.22 -29.58 -7.10
C GLN A 108 24.10 -29.33 -8.32
N PHE A 109 23.63 -28.56 -9.30
CA PHE A 109 24.33 -28.31 -10.56
C PHE A 109 24.57 -26.81 -10.73
N GLY A 110 25.73 -26.47 -11.30
CA GLY A 110 26.13 -25.13 -11.64
C GLY A 110 25.54 -24.63 -12.97
N GLN A 111 25.92 -23.41 -13.34
CA GLN A 111 25.58 -22.83 -14.63
C GLN A 111 26.18 -23.66 -15.79
N GLY A 112 25.40 -23.86 -16.85
CA GLY A 112 25.82 -24.58 -18.02
C GLY A 112 24.77 -25.52 -18.58
N THR A 113 25.15 -26.35 -19.53
CA THR A 113 24.31 -27.38 -20.18
C THR A 113 25.09 -28.65 -20.35
N ASP A 114 24.39 -29.79 -20.41
CA ASP A 114 24.98 -31.13 -20.69
C ASP A 114 26.13 -31.50 -19.75
N GLY A 115 26.05 -31.09 -18.49
CA GLY A 115 27.09 -31.33 -17.50
C GLY A 115 28.36 -30.49 -17.65
N ALA A 116 28.41 -29.57 -18.60
CA ALA A 116 29.57 -28.71 -18.84
C ALA A 116 29.27 -27.26 -18.43
N TYR A 117 30.24 -26.59 -17.81
CA TYR A 117 30.13 -25.18 -17.49
C TYR A 117 30.12 -24.32 -18.76
N LYS A 118 29.16 -23.41 -18.86
CA LYS A 118 29.05 -22.38 -19.92
C LYS A 118 28.59 -21.08 -19.30
N ASN A 119 29.36 -20.02 -19.53
CA ASN A 119 29.09 -18.70 -18.95
C ASN A 119 28.12 -17.82 -19.76
N ASP A 120 27.76 -18.27 -20.96
CA ASP A 120 26.89 -17.59 -21.91
C ASP A 120 25.45 -18.12 -21.92
N VAL A 121 25.11 -19.03 -21.02
CA VAL A 121 23.77 -19.62 -20.93
C VAL A 121 23.12 -19.33 -19.56
N SER A 122 21.81 -19.21 -19.55
CA SER A 122 20.99 -19.05 -18.34
C SER A 122 20.56 -20.37 -17.69
N SER A 123 20.97 -21.51 -18.28
CA SER A 123 20.66 -22.86 -17.79
C SER A 123 21.51 -23.23 -16.58
N SER A 124 20.92 -23.97 -15.65
CA SER A 124 21.56 -24.49 -14.43
C SER A 124 21.72 -26.02 -14.51
N TRP A 125 22.09 -26.53 -15.67
CA TRP A 125 22.38 -27.97 -15.94
C TRP A 125 23.83 -28.19 -16.36
N GLY A 126 24.74 -27.40 -15.79
CA GLY A 126 26.17 -27.55 -15.92
C GLY A 126 26.74 -28.70 -15.06
N PRO A 127 28.03 -28.65 -14.68
CA PRO A 127 28.65 -29.67 -13.85
C PRO A 127 28.03 -29.70 -12.45
N ARG A 128 28.10 -30.89 -11.82
CA ARG A 128 27.73 -31.03 -10.41
C ARG A 128 28.65 -30.18 -9.55
N ILE A 129 28.06 -29.52 -8.53
CA ILE A 129 28.79 -28.67 -7.61
C ILE A 129 29.53 -29.53 -6.60
N GLU A 130 30.85 -29.62 -6.71
CA GLU A 130 31.76 -30.41 -5.87
C GLU A 130 32.90 -29.58 -5.30
N GLY A 131 32.83 -28.24 -5.45
CA GLY A 131 33.89 -27.33 -5.01
C GLY A 131 35.04 -27.17 -6.00
N GLN A 132 34.89 -27.69 -7.22
CA GLN A 132 35.90 -27.61 -8.28
C GLN A 132 36.13 -26.16 -8.74
N GLU A 133 37.38 -25.87 -9.14
CA GLU A 133 37.73 -24.56 -9.69
C GLU A 133 37.12 -24.39 -11.08
N TYR A 134 36.61 -23.17 -11.33
CA TYR A 134 36.16 -22.75 -12.65
C TYR A 134 36.49 -21.28 -12.91
N THR A 135 36.45 -20.85 -14.15
CA THR A 135 36.72 -19.49 -14.58
C THR A 135 35.37 -18.78 -14.80
N LYS A 136 35.12 -17.68 -14.09
CA LYS A 136 33.94 -16.83 -14.27
C LYS A 136 33.98 -16.08 -15.59
N TRP A 137 32.85 -15.43 -15.92
CA TRP A 137 32.70 -14.55 -17.07
C TRP A 137 33.70 -13.38 -17.12
N ASP A 138 34.19 -12.91 -15.95
CA ASP A 138 35.20 -11.86 -15.80
C ASP A 138 36.65 -12.34 -15.87
N GLY A 139 36.87 -13.62 -16.15
CA GLY A 139 38.20 -14.26 -16.23
C GLY A 139 38.80 -14.64 -14.87
N THR A 140 38.13 -14.32 -13.76
CA THR A 140 38.62 -14.72 -12.43
C THR A 140 38.31 -16.18 -12.13
N LYS A 141 39.24 -16.85 -11.44
CA LYS A 141 39.07 -18.23 -10.97
C LYS A 141 38.46 -18.26 -9.58
N THR A 142 37.52 -19.16 -9.38
CA THR A 142 36.85 -19.39 -8.09
C THR A 142 36.35 -20.82 -7.98
N ASN A 143 36.03 -21.25 -6.76
CA ASN A 143 35.46 -22.56 -6.53
C ASN A 143 33.96 -22.55 -6.75
N MET A 144 33.44 -23.60 -7.39
CA MET A 144 32.01 -23.75 -7.64
C MET A 144 31.29 -24.10 -6.34
N GLN A 145 30.30 -23.30 -6.00
CA GLN A 145 29.49 -23.49 -4.81
C GLN A 145 28.03 -23.06 -5.06
N ALA A 146 27.12 -23.64 -4.32
CA ALA A 146 25.74 -23.24 -4.35
C ALA A 146 25.54 -21.92 -3.55
N TYR A 147 24.75 -21.01 -4.11
CA TYR A 147 24.38 -19.77 -3.45
C TYR A 147 22.87 -19.73 -3.22
N ASP A 148 22.45 -19.39 -2.02
CA ASP A 148 21.06 -19.05 -1.76
C ASP A 148 20.82 -17.58 -2.12
N ASN A 149 20.59 -17.35 -3.41
CA ASN A 149 20.37 -16.00 -3.93
C ASN A 149 19.10 -15.36 -3.38
N VAL A 150 18.08 -16.17 -3.07
CA VAL A 150 16.81 -15.67 -2.50
C VAL A 150 17.04 -15.18 -1.08
N ALA A 151 17.64 -16.01 -0.22
CA ALA A 151 17.93 -15.63 1.16
C ALA A 151 18.94 -14.47 1.25
N SER A 152 19.91 -14.40 0.34
CA SER A 152 20.88 -13.32 0.32
C SER A 152 20.27 -11.97 -0.14
N TYR A 153 19.29 -12.02 -1.03
CA TYR A 153 18.59 -10.84 -1.53
C TYR A 153 17.56 -10.31 -0.51
N PHE A 154 16.73 -11.19 0.05
CA PHE A 154 15.67 -10.85 1.00
C PHE A 154 16.10 -11.06 2.46
N LYS A 155 17.34 -10.81 2.79
CA LYS A 155 17.90 -11.06 4.13
C LYS A 155 17.36 -10.18 5.25
N SER A 156 16.78 -9.03 4.91
CA SER A 156 16.24 -8.07 5.88
C SER A 156 14.72 -8.19 5.95
N PRO A 157 14.11 -8.21 7.14
CA PRO A 157 12.66 -8.09 7.24
C PRO A 157 12.19 -6.70 6.79
N GLY A 158 10.98 -6.64 6.25
CA GLY A 158 10.26 -5.39 6.12
C GLY A 158 9.77 -4.89 7.48
N ILE A 159 9.78 -3.60 7.69
CA ILE A 159 9.33 -2.95 8.92
C ILE A 159 8.38 -1.84 8.57
N ASP A 160 7.18 -1.88 9.16
CA ASP A 160 6.20 -0.81 9.12
C ASP A 160 6.11 -0.16 10.51
N LEU A 161 6.28 1.14 10.56
CA LEU A 161 6.04 1.94 11.76
C LEU A 161 4.97 2.97 11.44
N THR A 162 3.88 2.98 12.19
CA THR A 162 2.85 4.01 12.10
C THR A 162 2.65 4.64 13.45
N GLU A 163 2.79 5.95 13.52
CA GLU A 163 2.58 6.77 14.69
C GLU A 163 1.47 7.78 14.42
N ASN A 164 0.50 7.86 15.30
CA ASN A 164 -0.64 8.78 15.19
C ASN A 164 -0.87 9.52 16.50
N ILE A 165 -1.15 10.79 16.38
CA ILE A 165 -1.72 11.60 17.45
C ILE A 165 -2.99 12.25 16.93
N ALA A 166 -4.09 12.12 17.66
CA ALA A 166 -5.36 12.69 17.29
C ALA A 166 -5.98 13.44 18.48
N PHE A 167 -6.62 14.55 18.16
CA PHE A 167 -7.42 15.35 19.06
C PHE A 167 -8.87 15.33 18.60
N SER A 168 -9.79 15.02 19.50
CA SER A 168 -11.23 14.99 19.23
C SER A 168 -11.98 15.62 20.37
N GLN A 169 -12.73 16.68 20.11
CA GLN A 169 -13.53 17.35 21.14
C GLN A 169 -14.80 17.95 20.53
N MET A 170 -15.82 18.11 21.37
CA MET A 170 -17.07 18.76 21.01
C MET A 170 -17.45 19.74 22.10
N TYR A 171 -17.64 21.00 21.72
CA TYR A 171 -18.07 22.08 22.56
C TYR A 171 -19.42 22.62 22.04
N ASP A 172 -20.47 22.43 22.83
CA ASP A 172 -21.84 22.84 22.48
C ASP A 172 -22.23 22.33 21.08
N ARG A 173 -22.23 23.22 20.09
CA ARG A 173 -22.65 22.96 18.70
C ARG A 173 -21.48 22.76 17.73
N THR A 174 -20.27 22.88 18.23
CA THR A 174 -19.05 22.75 17.40
C THR A 174 -18.25 21.54 17.79
N SER A 175 -17.95 20.68 16.82
CA SER A 175 -17.03 19.57 16.98
C SER A 175 -15.74 19.81 16.21
N ILE A 176 -14.63 19.44 16.79
CA ILE A 176 -13.30 19.56 16.19
C ILE A 176 -12.59 18.22 16.26
N TYR A 177 -12.04 17.80 15.14
CA TYR A 177 -11.14 16.66 15.02
C TYR A 177 -9.86 17.12 14.33
N SER A 178 -8.72 16.74 14.86
CA SER A 178 -7.41 16.97 14.25
C SER A 178 -6.55 15.73 14.44
N SER A 179 -5.82 15.34 13.42
CA SER A 179 -4.88 14.23 13.49
C SER A 179 -3.58 14.52 12.75
N LEU A 180 -2.52 13.93 13.23
CA LEU A 180 -1.22 13.86 12.57
C LEU A 180 -0.75 12.42 12.62
N THR A 181 -0.49 11.84 11.44
CA THR A 181 0.00 10.48 11.30
C THR A 181 1.29 10.46 10.51
N ARG A 182 2.26 9.72 11.00
CA ARG A 182 3.50 9.40 10.31
C ARG A 182 3.57 7.90 10.08
N THR A 183 3.80 7.49 8.83
CA THR A 183 4.04 6.10 8.45
C THR A 183 5.39 6.01 7.77
N ASP A 184 6.25 5.15 8.28
CA ASP A 184 7.54 4.81 7.69
C ASP A 184 7.58 3.30 7.44
N ASN A 185 7.63 2.92 6.16
CA ASN A 185 7.75 1.55 5.71
C ASN A 185 9.13 1.33 5.09
N LYS A 186 9.80 0.28 5.54
CA LYS A 186 10.98 -0.29 4.88
C LYS A 186 10.61 -1.67 4.39
N SER A 187 10.58 -1.85 3.08
CA SER A 187 10.23 -3.14 2.48
C SER A 187 11.32 -4.20 2.73
N HIS A 188 10.92 -5.47 2.69
CA HIS A 188 11.85 -6.60 2.60
C HIS A 188 12.63 -6.61 1.26
N ILE A 189 12.18 -5.84 0.25
CA ILE A 189 12.91 -5.62 -0.99
C ILE A 189 14.01 -4.58 -0.73
N PRO A 190 15.29 -4.90 -1.00
CA PRO A 190 16.40 -4.00 -0.71
C PRO A 190 16.25 -2.62 -1.36
N GLY A 191 16.40 -1.58 -0.56
CA GLY A 191 16.35 -0.20 -1.02
C GLY A 191 14.93 0.37 -1.22
N ALA A 192 13.87 -0.42 -1.15
CA ALA A 192 12.50 0.08 -1.28
C ALA A 192 11.96 0.59 0.05
N SER A 193 11.44 1.82 0.05
CA SER A 193 10.87 2.45 1.24
C SER A 193 9.74 3.42 0.89
N LEU A 194 8.83 3.62 1.84
CA LEU A 194 7.76 4.60 1.79
C LEU A 194 7.78 5.42 3.08
N GLY A 195 7.78 6.72 2.96
CA GLY A 195 7.53 7.65 4.06
C GLY A 195 6.26 8.46 3.76
N ARG A 196 5.28 8.48 4.67
CA ARG A 196 4.05 9.23 4.51
C ARG A 196 3.74 10.06 5.75
N THR A 197 3.31 11.28 5.52
CA THR A 197 2.78 12.15 6.57
C THR A 197 1.40 12.62 6.18
N ASN A 198 0.42 12.36 7.04
CA ASN A 198 -0.96 12.79 6.87
C ASN A 198 -1.32 13.75 8.00
N MET A 199 -1.94 14.86 7.65
CA MET A 199 -2.51 15.81 8.60
C MET A 199 -3.96 16.05 8.22
N THR A 200 -4.87 15.92 9.18
CA THR A 200 -6.32 16.13 8.99
C THR A 200 -6.82 17.13 10.02
N LEU A 201 -7.63 18.07 9.57
CA LEU A 201 -8.42 18.97 10.41
C LEU A 201 -9.86 18.95 9.92
N ARG A 202 -10.81 18.67 10.81
CA ARG A 202 -12.24 18.69 10.53
C ARG A 202 -12.96 19.47 11.61
N ALA A 203 -13.80 20.39 11.21
CA ALA A 203 -14.67 21.17 12.09
C ALA A 203 -16.11 21.09 11.59
N THR A 204 -17.02 20.68 12.48
CA THR A 204 -18.45 20.68 12.19
C THR A 204 -19.15 21.61 13.17
N THR A 205 -19.94 22.55 12.65
CA THR A 205 -20.67 23.53 13.48
C THR A 205 -22.12 23.59 13.05
N LYS A 206 -23.01 23.58 14.03
CA LYS A 206 -24.44 23.85 13.84
C LYS A 206 -24.77 25.26 14.28
N PHE A 207 -25.63 25.94 13.54
CA PHE A 207 -26.01 27.34 13.85
C PHE A 207 -27.43 27.69 13.36
N GLY A 208 -27.90 28.85 13.78
CA GLY A 208 -29.23 29.34 13.48
C GLY A 208 -30.31 28.86 14.47
N PRO A 209 -31.55 29.30 14.30
CA PRO A 209 -32.69 28.89 15.14
C PRO A 209 -32.93 27.38 14.99
N SER A 210 -32.96 26.63 16.10
CA SER A 210 -33.18 25.19 16.14
C SER A 210 -32.16 24.39 15.33
N ASP A 211 -30.91 24.86 15.25
CA ASP A 211 -29.80 24.16 14.56
C ASP A 211 -30.09 23.83 13.08
N ARG A 212 -30.80 24.72 12.39
CA ARG A 212 -31.24 24.50 11.00
C ARG A 212 -30.08 24.42 10.00
N TRP A 213 -28.96 25.02 10.31
CA TRP A 213 -27.78 25.07 9.44
C TRP A 213 -26.64 24.28 10.06
N SER A 214 -25.93 23.56 9.23
CA SER A 214 -24.70 22.91 9.64
C SER A 214 -23.62 23.13 8.58
N THR A 215 -22.40 23.38 9.04
CA THR A 215 -21.20 23.33 8.19
C THR A 215 -20.33 22.16 8.63
N ASP A 216 -19.76 21.46 7.66
CA ASP A 216 -18.73 20.44 7.85
C ASP A 216 -17.56 20.80 6.94
N THR A 217 -16.47 21.22 7.55
CA THR A 217 -15.26 21.65 6.83
C THR A 217 -14.13 20.70 7.17
N LYS A 218 -13.54 20.09 6.15
CA LYS A 218 -12.40 19.18 6.27
C LYS A 218 -11.24 19.67 5.42
N VAL A 219 -10.08 19.80 6.02
CA VAL A 219 -8.81 20.08 5.35
C VAL A 219 -7.87 18.91 5.58
N GLN A 220 -7.24 18.42 4.53
CA GLN A 220 -6.34 17.30 4.57
C GLN A 220 -5.06 17.64 3.82
N TYR A 221 -3.91 17.36 4.43
CA TYR A 221 -2.60 17.48 3.80
C TYR A 221 -1.92 16.13 3.84
N ILE A 222 -1.44 15.69 2.68
CA ILE A 222 -0.77 14.40 2.53
C ILE A 222 0.53 14.63 1.79
N ARG A 223 1.61 14.10 2.36
CA ARG A 223 2.91 14.06 1.73
C ARG A 223 3.43 12.64 1.75
N SER A 224 3.64 12.07 0.56
CA SER A 224 4.22 10.74 0.39
C SER A 224 5.56 10.86 -0.31
N PHE A 225 6.53 10.08 0.15
CA PHE A 225 7.83 9.90 -0.47
C PHE A 225 8.07 8.40 -0.64
N VAL A 226 8.29 7.98 -1.88
CA VAL A 226 8.52 6.57 -2.22
C VAL A 226 9.88 6.46 -2.90
N GLN A 227 10.70 5.52 -2.45
CA GLN A 227 12.00 5.24 -3.00
C GLN A 227 12.05 3.81 -3.55
N ASN A 228 12.60 3.64 -4.75
CA ASN A 228 12.84 2.35 -5.41
C ASN A 228 11.60 1.42 -5.39
N ARG A 229 10.43 1.97 -5.75
CA ARG A 229 9.22 1.17 -5.88
C ARG A 229 9.43 0.12 -6.96
N PRO A 230 9.21 -1.18 -6.67
CA PRO A 230 9.25 -2.20 -7.71
C PRO A 230 8.20 -1.89 -8.79
N LEU A 231 8.58 -1.99 -10.04
CA LEU A 231 7.63 -1.98 -11.14
C LEU A 231 6.94 -3.36 -11.18
N ASN A 232 5.63 -3.35 -11.28
CA ASN A 232 4.83 -4.57 -11.41
C ASN A 232 4.85 -5.08 -12.85
#